data_8ce8d59f0fafeda2778329b530c0603b
#
_entry.id   8ce8d59f0fafeda2778329b530c0603b
#
_cell.length_a   1.000
_cell.length_b   1.000
_cell.length_c   1.000
_cell.angle_alpha   90.00
_cell.angle_beta   90.00
_cell.angle_gamma   90.00
#
_symmetry.space_group_name_H-M   'P 1'
#
loop_
_entity.id
_entity.type
_entity.pdbx_description
1 polymer ?
#
loop_
_entity_poly.entity_id
_entity_poly.type
_entity_poly.pdbx_seq_one_letter_code
_entity_poly.pdbx_strand_id
1 'polypeptide(L)'
;MPRPIVRSAASVWGARRHPGPWMRWFSVGLALLIFAGWAGEYVAEVIVGTWSVQYSLPLQLTDAVSAVSIAALLTRRQLLVELAYFWSYTATLQATLTPDLGQNFPSVFYFTYFTYHVGAIVAASFLVFGCRQYPRPGAVWRAFWISLAWAALAGIGDLITGGNYMYLRARPVHNSLLSVMGPWPWYIPSGIALALVLLLVVDGLTRAFGGVAAVTAEADGRSARPRLPWVM
;
A
#
# COMPACT_ATOMS: atom_id res chain seq x y z
N MET A 1 -11.57 -3.99 -20.51
CA MET A 1 -10.60 -3.26 -19.66
C MET A 1 -9.49 -4.23 -19.25
N PRO A 2 -8.21 -3.96 -19.49
CA PRO A 2 -7.13 -4.85 -19.03
C PRO A 2 -7.09 -4.83 -17.50
N ARG A 3 -7.10 -6.02 -16.91
CA ARG A 3 -7.12 -6.24 -15.46
C ARG A 3 -5.87 -5.59 -14.81
N PRO A 4 -5.96 -4.93 -13.65
CA PRO A 4 -4.85 -4.23 -12.98
C PRO A 4 -3.63 -5.12 -12.69
N ILE A 5 -3.84 -6.42 -12.47
CA ILE A 5 -2.79 -7.43 -12.27
C ILE A 5 -1.86 -7.54 -13.50
N VAL A 6 -2.39 -7.40 -14.73
CA VAL A 6 -1.61 -7.47 -15.95
C VAL A 6 -0.65 -6.28 -16.10
N ARG A 7 -1.08 -5.09 -15.66
CA ARG A 7 -0.21 -3.89 -15.69
C ARG A 7 0.94 -3.96 -14.66
N SER A 8 0.69 -4.52 -13.49
CA SER A 8 1.75 -4.78 -12.51
C SER A 8 2.78 -5.76 -13.05
N ALA A 9 2.33 -6.87 -13.67
CA ALA A 9 3.22 -7.85 -14.25
C ALA A 9 4.09 -7.27 -15.39
N ALA A 10 3.53 -6.42 -16.25
CA ALA A 10 4.27 -5.78 -17.34
C ALA A 10 5.37 -4.83 -16.82
N SER A 11 5.11 -4.00 -15.82
CA SER A 11 6.12 -3.09 -15.25
C SER A 11 7.24 -3.83 -14.52
N VAL A 12 6.90 -4.91 -13.80
CA VAL A 12 7.89 -5.78 -13.14
C VAL A 12 8.75 -6.51 -14.16
N TRP A 13 8.13 -7.08 -15.19
CA TRP A 13 8.84 -7.80 -16.25
C TRP A 13 9.77 -6.86 -17.03
N GLY A 14 9.29 -5.68 -17.43
CA GLY A 14 10.08 -4.67 -18.12
C GLY A 14 11.27 -4.20 -17.28
N ALA A 15 11.08 -3.91 -15.99
CA ALA A 15 12.16 -3.49 -15.10
C ALA A 15 13.24 -4.56 -14.91
N ARG A 16 12.85 -5.84 -14.93
CA ARG A 16 13.80 -6.95 -14.80
C ARG A 16 14.59 -7.23 -16.07
N ARG A 17 13.94 -7.15 -17.24
CA ARG A 17 14.55 -7.49 -18.53
C ARG A 17 15.28 -6.34 -19.20
N HIS A 18 14.76 -5.14 -19.04
CA HIS A 18 15.25 -3.94 -19.72
C HIS A 18 15.40 -2.78 -18.70
N PRO A 19 16.30 -2.88 -17.71
CA PRO A 19 16.53 -1.76 -16.77
C PRO A 19 17.05 -0.55 -17.55
N GLY A 20 16.50 0.62 -17.28
CA GLY A 20 16.87 1.82 -18.03
C GLY A 20 16.26 3.11 -17.46
N PRO A 21 16.55 4.27 -18.06
CA PRO A 21 16.05 5.58 -17.61
C PRO A 21 14.51 5.67 -17.51
N TRP A 22 13.78 4.85 -18.28
CA TRP A 22 12.31 4.78 -18.23
C TRP A 22 11.78 4.43 -16.83
N MET A 23 12.54 3.69 -16.02
CA MET A 23 12.14 3.33 -14.65
C MET A 23 11.98 4.55 -13.76
N ARG A 24 12.80 5.59 -13.98
CA ARG A 24 12.66 6.88 -13.28
C ARG A 24 11.36 7.58 -13.69
N TRP A 25 11.13 7.68 -15.00
CA TRP A 25 9.90 8.31 -15.52
C TRP A 25 8.65 7.56 -15.12
N PHE A 26 8.70 6.23 -15.13
CA PHE A 26 7.60 5.40 -14.62
C PHE A 26 7.34 5.67 -13.12
N SER A 27 8.39 5.77 -12.31
CA SER A 27 8.26 6.05 -10.87
C SER A 27 7.64 7.43 -10.63
N VAL A 28 8.10 8.44 -11.35
CA VAL A 28 7.54 9.81 -11.23
C VAL A 28 6.09 9.83 -11.73
N GLY A 29 5.80 9.25 -12.88
CA GLY A 29 4.44 9.19 -13.41
C GLY A 29 3.46 8.45 -12.49
N LEU A 30 3.90 7.32 -11.91
CA LEU A 30 3.08 6.56 -10.96
C LEU A 30 2.90 7.32 -9.63
N ALA A 31 3.94 8.00 -9.14
CA ALA A 31 3.84 8.85 -7.95
C ALA A 31 2.84 10.00 -8.16
N LEU A 32 2.89 10.65 -9.32
CA LEU A 32 1.93 11.70 -9.68
C LEU A 32 0.50 11.15 -9.82
N LEU A 33 0.34 9.95 -10.38
CA LEU A 33 -0.97 9.30 -10.50
C LEU A 33 -1.57 8.98 -9.14
N ILE A 34 -0.76 8.41 -8.22
CA ILE A 34 -1.19 8.14 -6.83
C ILE A 34 -1.56 9.45 -6.14
N PHE A 35 -0.72 10.47 -6.27
CA PHE A 35 -0.99 11.78 -5.69
C PHE A 35 -2.26 12.41 -6.24
N ALA A 36 -2.48 12.35 -7.56
CA ALA A 36 -3.69 12.90 -8.19
C ALA A 36 -4.96 12.17 -7.73
N GLY A 37 -4.93 10.83 -7.57
CA GLY A 37 -6.05 10.08 -7.01
C GLY A 37 -6.30 10.45 -5.55
N TRP A 38 -5.26 10.44 -4.74
CA TRP A 38 -5.34 10.73 -3.31
C TRP A 38 -5.77 12.18 -3.02
N ALA A 39 -5.11 13.17 -3.60
CA ALA A 39 -5.49 14.58 -3.45
C ALA A 39 -6.85 14.88 -4.10
N GLY A 40 -7.14 14.22 -5.24
CA GLY A 40 -8.40 14.37 -5.96
C GLY A 40 -9.62 13.97 -5.13
N GLU A 41 -9.48 12.98 -4.22
CA GLU A 41 -10.54 12.59 -3.30
C GLU A 41 -10.87 13.73 -2.33
N TYR A 42 -9.87 14.33 -1.70
CA TYR A 42 -10.09 15.48 -0.80
C TYR A 42 -10.67 16.70 -1.52
N VAL A 43 -10.20 16.98 -2.74
CA VAL A 43 -10.75 18.06 -3.56
C VAL A 43 -12.21 17.79 -3.89
N ALA A 44 -12.55 16.54 -4.23
CA ALA A 44 -13.93 16.14 -4.51
C ALA A 44 -14.83 16.30 -3.27
N GLU A 45 -14.35 15.88 -2.09
CA GLU A 45 -15.08 16.06 -0.81
C GLU A 45 -15.38 17.54 -0.52
N VAL A 46 -14.41 18.43 -0.74
CA VAL A 46 -14.61 19.88 -0.55
C VAL A 46 -15.61 20.43 -1.56
N ILE A 47 -15.53 20.05 -2.84
CA ILE A 47 -16.43 20.53 -3.89
C ILE A 47 -17.87 20.05 -3.64
N VAL A 48 -18.05 18.80 -3.22
CA VAL A 48 -19.38 18.23 -2.94
C VAL A 48 -19.91 18.67 -1.57
N GLY A 49 -19.07 19.27 -0.70
CA GLY A 49 -19.46 19.73 0.63
C GLY A 49 -19.55 18.61 1.68
N THR A 50 -18.88 17.47 1.44
CA THR A 50 -18.85 16.34 2.37
C THR A 50 -17.63 16.31 3.26
N TRP A 51 -16.66 17.19 3.03
CA TRP A 51 -15.45 17.27 3.83
C TRP A 51 -15.75 17.58 5.31
N SER A 52 -15.16 16.82 6.21
CA SER A 52 -15.31 17.04 7.63
C SER A 52 -14.10 16.53 8.42
N VAL A 53 -13.82 17.14 9.58
CA VAL A 53 -12.71 16.73 10.44
C VAL A 53 -12.90 15.33 11.05
N GLN A 54 -14.10 14.78 11.03
CA GLN A 54 -14.43 13.45 11.53
C GLN A 54 -14.05 12.33 10.55
N TYR A 55 -13.96 12.64 9.23
CA TYR A 55 -13.79 11.61 8.20
C TYR A 55 -12.68 11.92 7.19
N SER A 56 -12.34 13.20 7.00
CA SER A 56 -11.50 13.66 5.90
C SER A 56 -10.09 14.08 6.31
N LEU A 57 -9.65 13.84 7.56
CA LEU A 57 -8.23 14.02 7.88
C LEU A 57 -7.43 12.83 7.33
N PRO A 58 -6.15 13.04 6.94
CA PRO A 58 -5.32 11.99 6.37
C PRO A 58 -4.79 11.01 7.43
N LEU A 59 -5.70 10.38 8.18
CA LEU A 59 -5.43 9.47 9.29
C LEU A 59 -5.81 8.02 9.00
N GLN A 60 -6.44 7.73 7.86
CA GLN A 60 -6.64 6.36 7.43
C GLN A 60 -5.29 5.70 7.07
N LEU A 61 -5.20 4.39 7.22
CA LEU A 61 -3.97 3.68 6.83
C LEU A 61 -3.66 3.86 5.34
N THR A 62 -4.68 3.98 4.50
CA THR A 62 -4.53 4.21 3.06
C THR A 62 -3.92 5.56 2.70
N ASP A 63 -4.11 6.57 3.55
CA ASP A 63 -3.42 7.87 3.41
C ASP A 63 -1.91 7.70 3.64
N ALA A 64 -1.55 7.00 4.73
CA ALA A 64 -0.16 6.67 5.02
C ALA A 64 0.47 5.84 3.89
N VAL A 65 -0.26 4.85 3.36
CA VAL A 65 0.20 4.02 2.23
C VAL A 65 0.45 4.87 0.99
N SER A 66 -0.46 5.80 0.67
CA SER A 66 -0.33 6.68 -0.49
C SER A 66 0.90 7.57 -0.36
N ALA A 67 1.05 8.27 0.78
CA ALA A 67 2.19 9.13 1.05
C ALA A 67 3.52 8.34 1.04
N VAL A 68 3.55 7.18 1.69
CA VAL A 68 4.74 6.31 1.76
C VAL A 68 5.08 5.73 0.38
N SER A 69 4.08 5.33 -0.42
CA SER A 69 4.30 4.81 -1.77
C SER A 69 4.87 5.88 -2.71
N ILE A 70 4.35 7.10 -2.67
CA ILE A 70 4.90 8.26 -3.40
C ILE A 70 6.36 8.49 -2.98
N ALA A 71 6.61 8.61 -1.68
CA ALA A 71 7.95 8.84 -1.16
C ALA A 71 8.92 7.69 -1.50
N ALA A 72 8.46 6.43 -1.45
CA ALA A 72 9.25 5.26 -1.83
C ALA A 72 9.62 5.26 -3.33
N LEU A 73 8.68 5.61 -4.21
CA LEU A 73 8.91 5.72 -5.66
C LEU A 73 9.95 6.79 -5.99
N LEU A 74 9.93 7.92 -5.28
CA LEU A 74 10.81 9.05 -5.55
C LEU A 74 12.19 8.92 -4.90
N THR A 75 12.26 8.36 -3.69
CA THR A 75 13.51 8.33 -2.90
C THR A 75 14.20 6.98 -2.86
N ARG A 76 13.49 5.89 -3.15
CA ARG A 76 13.98 4.51 -3.05
C ARG A 76 14.50 4.13 -1.66
N ARG A 77 14.16 4.91 -0.62
CA ARG A 77 14.59 4.62 0.76
C ARG A 77 13.98 3.29 1.21
N GLN A 78 14.84 2.39 1.66
CA GLN A 78 14.49 0.99 1.93
C GLN A 78 13.34 0.84 2.93
N LEU A 79 13.30 1.64 4.00
CA LEU A 79 12.21 1.61 4.97
C LEU A 79 10.86 1.95 4.34
N LEU A 80 10.82 2.97 3.47
CA LEU A 80 9.59 3.37 2.78
C LEU A 80 9.13 2.29 1.79
N VAL A 81 10.07 1.61 1.12
CA VAL A 81 9.76 0.47 0.25
C VAL A 81 9.18 -0.69 1.05
N GLU A 82 9.74 -1.00 2.22
CA GLU A 82 9.22 -2.03 3.12
C GLU A 82 7.79 -1.73 3.57
N LEU A 83 7.54 -0.49 4.03
CA LEU A 83 6.21 -0.06 4.46
C LEU A 83 5.20 -0.07 3.31
N ALA A 84 5.54 0.54 2.16
CA ALA A 84 4.70 0.53 0.97
C ALA A 84 4.35 -0.90 0.56
N TYR A 85 5.33 -1.83 0.62
CA TYR A 85 5.14 -3.22 0.27
C TYR A 85 4.16 -3.93 1.21
N PHE A 86 4.46 -3.92 2.51
CA PHE A 86 3.63 -4.63 3.48
C PHE A 86 2.22 -4.07 3.55
N TRP A 87 2.05 -2.76 3.62
CA TRP A 87 0.74 -2.13 3.71
C TRP A 87 -0.09 -2.31 2.44
N SER A 88 0.56 -2.27 1.27
CA SER A 88 -0.15 -2.49 0.00
C SER A 88 -0.66 -3.91 -0.15
N TYR A 89 0.10 -4.92 0.29
CA TYR A 89 -0.30 -6.32 0.14
C TYR A 89 -1.15 -6.85 1.29
N THR A 90 -1.24 -6.14 2.40
CA THR A 90 -2.13 -6.49 3.51
C THR A 90 -3.40 -5.65 3.51
N ALA A 91 -3.33 -4.38 3.89
CA ALA A 91 -4.50 -3.52 4.05
C ALA A 91 -5.07 -3.03 2.70
N THR A 92 -4.21 -2.48 1.80
CA THR A 92 -4.69 -1.87 0.55
C THR A 92 -5.25 -2.90 -0.42
N LEU A 93 -4.64 -4.08 -0.52
CA LEU A 93 -5.16 -5.15 -1.36
C LEU A 93 -6.56 -5.59 -0.89
N GLN A 94 -6.75 -5.74 0.42
CA GLN A 94 -8.04 -6.07 0.98
C GLN A 94 -9.07 -4.95 0.73
N ALA A 95 -8.72 -3.68 0.96
CA ALA A 95 -9.58 -2.55 0.67
C ALA A 95 -10.00 -2.50 -0.81
N THR A 96 -9.10 -2.90 -1.71
CA THR A 96 -9.40 -2.99 -3.14
C THR A 96 -10.36 -4.13 -3.49
N LEU A 97 -10.30 -5.25 -2.76
CA LEU A 97 -11.15 -6.43 -2.98
C LEU A 97 -12.54 -6.29 -2.33
N THR A 98 -12.60 -5.61 -1.19
CA THR A 98 -13.83 -5.36 -0.42
C THR A 98 -13.93 -3.86 -0.10
N PRO A 99 -14.23 -3.03 -1.13
CA PRO A 99 -14.23 -1.58 -0.96
C PRO A 99 -15.39 -1.12 -0.08
N ASP A 100 -15.08 -0.24 0.89
CA ASP A 100 -16.07 0.48 1.70
C ASP A 100 -16.32 1.86 1.06
N LEU A 101 -17.01 1.84 -0.09
CA LEU A 101 -17.33 3.03 -0.87
C LEU A 101 -18.79 3.41 -0.71
N GLY A 102 -19.05 4.66 -0.34
CA GLY A 102 -20.40 5.22 -0.30
C GLY A 102 -21.01 5.50 -1.68
N GLN A 103 -20.21 5.52 -2.75
CA GLN A 103 -20.63 5.87 -4.10
C GLN A 103 -20.03 4.90 -5.14
N ASN A 104 -20.92 4.41 -6.02
CA ASN A 104 -20.55 3.48 -7.08
C ASN A 104 -20.13 4.21 -8.38
N PHE A 105 -19.61 3.43 -9.36
CA PHE A 105 -19.35 3.89 -10.72
C PHE A 105 -20.61 4.56 -11.32
N PRO A 106 -20.46 5.71 -12.01
CA PRO A 106 -19.24 6.40 -12.44
C PRO A 106 -18.80 7.59 -11.56
N SER A 107 -19.03 7.54 -10.24
CA SER A 107 -18.65 8.64 -9.33
C SER A 107 -17.16 8.95 -9.37
N VAL A 108 -16.79 10.23 -9.17
CA VAL A 108 -15.39 10.64 -9.00
C VAL A 108 -14.70 9.90 -7.85
N PHE A 109 -15.41 9.67 -6.75
CA PHE A 109 -14.91 8.91 -5.59
C PHE A 109 -14.54 7.47 -5.93
N TYR A 110 -15.29 6.83 -6.86
CA TYR A 110 -14.94 5.53 -7.37
C TYR A 110 -13.59 5.55 -8.11
N PHE A 111 -13.39 6.54 -8.99
CA PHE A 111 -12.14 6.64 -9.76
C PHE A 111 -10.93 7.01 -8.88
N THR A 112 -11.09 7.98 -7.98
CA THR A 112 -10.01 8.38 -7.06
C THR A 112 -9.61 7.24 -6.17
N TYR A 113 -10.57 6.58 -5.52
CA TYR A 113 -10.35 5.41 -4.65
C TYR A 113 -9.51 4.34 -5.33
N PHE A 114 -9.96 3.83 -6.48
CA PHE A 114 -9.21 2.78 -7.17
C PHE A 114 -7.87 3.25 -7.75
N THR A 115 -7.74 4.53 -8.07
CA THR A 115 -6.49 5.08 -8.60
C THR A 115 -5.36 5.01 -7.57
N TYR A 116 -5.57 5.51 -6.36
CA TYR A 116 -4.49 5.50 -5.38
C TYR A 116 -4.32 4.13 -4.70
N HIS A 117 -5.37 3.33 -4.49
CA HIS A 117 -5.24 1.99 -3.96
C HIS A 117 -4.48 1.05 -4.91
N VAL A 118 -4.94 0.93 -6.15
CA VAL A 118 -4.27 0.11 -7.16
C VAL A 118 -2.88 0.67 -7.48
N GLY A 119 -2.74 1.99 -7.54
CA GLY A 119 -1.46 2.66 -7.72
C GLY A 119 -0.42 2.26 -6.67
N ALA A 120 -0.81 2.20 -5.39
CA ALA A 120 0.07 1.76 -4.32
C ALA A 120 0.51 0.30 -4.47
N ILE A 121 -0.40 -0.61 -4.84
CA ILE A 121 -0.07 -2.02 -5.11
C ILE A 121 0.90 -2.15 -6.30
N VAL A 122 0.69 -1.37 -7.36
CA VAL A 122 1.61 -1.33 -8.52
C VAL A 122 2.97 -0.79 -8.11
N ALA A 123 3.01 0.27 -7.28
CA ALA A 123 4.26 0.83 -6.75
C ALA A 123 5.05 -0.19 -5.93
N ALA A 124 4.39 -0.87 -5.00
CA ALA A 124 4.99 -1.91 -4.18
C ALA A 124 5.55 -3.06 -5.04
N SER A 125 4.76 -3.55 -6.01
CA SER A 125 5.18 -4.59 -6.94
C SER A 125 6.39 -4.18 -7.77
N PHE A 126 6.36 -2.97 -8.31
CA PHE A 126 7.45 -2.43 -9.11
C PHE A 126 8.74 -2.26 -8.30
N LEU A 127 8.65 -1.71 -7.08
CA LEU A 127 9.80 -1.48 -6.22
C LEU A 127 10.43 -2.80 -5.74
N VAL A 128 9.62 -3.72 -5.22
CA VAL A 128 10.12 -4.96 -4.64
C VAL A 128 10.52 -5.95 -5.72
N PHE A 129 9.64 -6.25 -6.66
CA PHE A 129 9.90 -7.29 -7.65
C PHE A 129 10.56 -6.76 -8.93
N GLY A 130 10.23 -5.55 -9.37
CA GLY A 130 10.83 -4.92 -10.54
C GLY A 130 12.25 -4.43 -10.25
N CYS A 131 12.39 -3.57 -9.26
CA CYS A 131 13.66 -2.98 -8.85
C CYS A 131 14.50 -3.85 -7.91
N ARG A 132 13.99 -5.04 -7.52
CA ARG A 132 14.65 -6.00 -6.62
C ARG A 132 15.01 -5.41 -5.25
N GLN A 133 14.19 -4.48 -4.74
CA GLN A 133 14.35 -3.90 -3.40
C GLN A 133 13.58 -4.75 -2.37
N TYR A 134 14.02 -5.96 -2.16
CA TYR A 134 13.34 -6.89 -1.23
C TYR A 134 13.41 -6.41 0.22
N PRO A 135 12.39 -6.73 1.06
CA PRO A 135 12.39 -6.44 2.47
C PRO A 135 13.62 -7.05 3.18
N ARG A 136 14.25 -6.25 4.04
CA ARG A 136 15.42 -6.68 4.85
C ARG A 136 14.96 -7.57 6.02
N PRO A 137 15.85 -8.36 6.62
CA PRO A 137 15.56 -9.04 7.88
C PRO A 137 14.97 -8.09 8.92
N GLY A 138 13.94 -8.53 9.63
CA GLY A 138 13.22 -7.72 10.62
C GLY A 138 12.25 -6.67 10.05
N ALA A 139 12.01 -6.64 8.73
CA ALA A 139 11.09 -5.70 8.10
C ALA A 139 9.64 -5.83 8.59
N VAL A 140 9.20 -7.07 8.89
CA VAL A 140 7.87 -7.33 9.49
C VAL A 140 7.70 -6.57 10.79
N TRP A 141 8.68 -6.65 11.69
CA TRP A 141 8.61 -5.99 12.99
C TRP A 141 8.64 -4.46 12.86
N ARG A 142 9.45 -3.93 11.94
CA ARG A 142 9.44 -2.48 11.64
C ARG A 142 8.08 -2.02 11.13
N ALA A 143 7.52 -2.74 10.15
CA ALA A 143 6.19 -2.43 9.62
C ALA A 143 5.11 -2.56 10.70
N PHE A 144 5.15 -3.61 11.52
CA PHE A 144 4.18 -3.84 12.60
C PHE A 144 4.18 -2.71 13.63
N TRP A 145 5.34 -2.35 14.18
CA TRP A 145 5.42 -1.29 15.18
C TRP A 145 5.05 0.10 14.62
N ILE A 146 5.43 0.38 13.36
CA ILE A 146 5.04 1.63 12.70
C ILE A 146 3.53 1.64 12.45
N SER A 147 2.92 0.50 12.09
CA SER A 147 1.45 0.40 11.94
C SER A 147 0.73 0.66 13.27
N LEU A 148 1.24 0.13 14.38
CA LEU A 148 0.67 0.40 15.72
C LEU A 148 0.83 1.87 16.11
N ALA A 149 1.98 2.48 15.82
CA ALA A 149 2.19 3.91 16.07
C ALA A 149 1.23 4.77 15.23
N TRP A 150 0.99 4.40 13.97
CA TRP A 150 0.01 5.08 13.12
C TRP A 150 -1.41 4.89 13.65
N ALA A 151 -1.79 3.68 14.08
CA ALA A 151 -3.08 3.43 14.69
C ALA A 151 -3.29 4.22 15.99
N ALA A 152 -2.24 4.36 16.82
CA ALA A 152 -2.29 5.19 18.00
C ALA A 152 -2.51 6.68 17.65
N LEU A 153 -1.83 7.18 16.61
CA LEU A 153 -2.04 8.54 16.09
C LEU A 153 -3.47 8.74 15.59
N ALA A 154 -4.01 7.78 14.82
CA ALA A 154 -5.39 7.79 14.35
C ALA A 154 -6.38 7.78 15.53
N GLY A 155 -6.12 6.96 16.55
CA GLY A 155 -6.92 6.92 17.77
C GLY A 155 -6.93 8.25 18.55
N ILE A 156 -5.78 8.95 18.60
CA ILE A 156 -5.72 10.32 19.16
C ILE A 156 -6.57 11.27 18.30
N GLY A 157 -6.47 11.15 16.98
CA GLY A 157 -7.33 11.89 16.05
C GLY A 157 -8.81 11.66 16.29
N ASP A 158 -9.22 10.41 16.51
CA ASP A 158 -10.60 10.04 16.83
C ASP A 158 -11.10 10.65 18.16
N LEU A 159 -10.22 10.71 19.17
CA LEU A 159 -10.56 11.34 20.45
C LEU A 159 -10.77 12.85 20.33
N ILE A 160 -9.97 13.51 19.49
CA ILE A 160 -10.02 14.96 19.31
C ILE A 160 -11.19 15.36 18.40
N THR A 161 -11.42 14.61 17.31
CA THR A 161 -12.38 14.99 16.26
C THR A 161 -13.76 14.38 16.46
N GLY A 162 -13.87 13.32 17.27
CA GLY A 162 -15.07 12.48 17.33
C GLY A 162 -15.21 11.54 16.12
N GLY A 163 -14.18 11.40 15.28
CA GLY A 163 -14.13 10.57 14.09
C GLY A 163 -14.02 9.08 14.34
N ASN A 164 -13.78 8.32 13.28
CA ASN A 164 -13.59 6.86 13.33
C ASN A 164 -12.51 6.43 12.33
N TYR A 165 -11.33 7.01 12.45
CA TYR A 165 -10.18 6.67 11.60
C TYR A 165 -9.69 5.26 11.90
N MET A 166 -9.32 4.53 10.84
CA MET A 166 -8.90 3.12 10.90
C MET A 166 -9.93 2.20 11.59
N TYR A 167 -11.20 2.65 11.70
CA TYR A 167 -12.30 1.90 12.36
C TYR A 167 -12.01 1.55 13.83
N LEU A 168 -11.30 2.42 14.55
CA LEU A 168 -10.95 2.16 15.95
C LEU A 168 -12.10 2.32 16.93
N ARG A 169 -13.16 3.06 16.55
CA ARG A 169 -14.34 3.30 17.41
C ARG A 169 -15.58 2.50 16.98
N ALA A 170 -15.72 2.22 15.68
CA ALA A 170 -16.84 1.47 15.14
C ALA A 170 -16.38 0.72 13.87
N ARG A 171 -17.02 -0.41 13.60
CA ARG A 171 -16.77 -1.20 12.37
C ARG A 171 -17.27 -0.44 11.14
N PRO A 172 -16.75 -0.76 9.92
CA PRO A 172 -17.32 -0.27 8.66
C PRO A 172 -18.81 -0.57 8.55
N VAL A 173 -19.54 0.29 7.83
CA VAL A 173 -20.98 0.09 7.59
C VAL A 173 -21.21 -1.14 6.71
N HIS A 174 -20.36 -1.35 5.71
CA HIS A 174 -20.42 -2.52 4.84
C HIS A 174 -19.67 -3.72 5.45
N ASN A 175 -20.10 -4.92 5.06
CA ASN A 175 -19.46 -6.14 5.54
C ASN A 175 -17.98 -6.20 5.15
N SER A 176 -17.13 -6.41 6.16
CA SER A 176 -15.68 -6.52 6.02
C SER A 176 -15.15 -7.63 6.91
N LEU A 177 -13.87 -7.93 6.85
CA LEU A 177 -13.23 -8.87 7.79
C LEU A 177 -13.45 -8.48 9.26
N LEU A 178 -13.54 -7.18 9.57
CA LEU A 178 -13.83 -6.71 10.93
C LEU A 178 -15.21 -7.14 11.44
N SER A 179 -16.15 -7.41 10.53
CA SER A 179 -17.52 -7.83 10.89
C SER A 179 -17.55 -9.19 11.58
N VAL A 180 -16.59 -10.07 11.30
CA VAL A 180 -16.51 -11.44 11.87
C VAL A 180 -15.53 -11.55 13.05
N MET A 181 -14.84 -10.45 13.44
CA MET A 181 -13.86 -10.43 14.52
C MET A 181 -14.42 -10.12 15.91
N GLY A 182 -15.74 -10.09 16.05
CA GLY A 182 -16.40 -9.81 17.32
C GLY A 182 -16.83 -8.35 17.51
N PRO A 183 -17.45 -8.02 18.67
CA PRO A 183 -17.92 -6.68 18.97
C PRO A 183 -16.77 -5.75 19.37
N TRP A 184 -17.03 -4.45 19.39
CA TRP A 184 -16.12 -3.46 19.99
C TRP A 184 -15.98 -3.72 21.51
N PRO A 185 -14.79 -3.62 22.09
CA PRO A 185 -13.51 -3.28 21.48
C PRO A 185 -12.72 -4.51 20.99
N TRP A 186 -13.23 -5.72 21.09
CA TRP A 186 -12.52 -6.99 20.88
C TRP A 186 -12.03 -7.21 19.44
N TYR A 187 -12.71 -6.63 18.43
CA TYR A 187 -12.21 -6.73 17.07
C TYR A 187 -10.88 -5.98 16.84
N ILE A 188 -10.52 -5.00 17.73
CA ILE A 188 -9.25 -4.26 17.61
C ILE A 188 -8.05 -5.19 17.85
N PRO A 189 -7.92 -5.87 19.02
CA PRO A 189 -6.83 -6.83 19.22
C PRO A 189 -6.86 -7.99 18.20
N SER A 190 -8.04 -8.45 17.79
CA SER A 190 -8.17 -9.46 16.73
C SER A 190 -7.64 -8.94 15.40
N GLY A 191 -7.92 -7.70 15.03
CA GLY A 191 -7.40 -7.04 13.84
C GLY A 191 -5.88 -6.85 13.89
N ILE A 192 -5.32 -6.47 15.04
CA ILE A 192 -3.87 -6.37 15.26
C ILE A 192 -3.20 -7.74 15.07
N ALA A 193 -3.77 -8.79 15.65
CA ALA A 193 -3.26 -10.15 15.48
C ALA A 193 -3.32 -10.61 14.01
N LEU A 194 -4.44 -10.36 13.32
CA LEU A 194 -4.56 -10.65 11.88
C LEU A 194 -3.55 -9.85 11.06
N ALA A 195 -3.36 -8.57 11.35
CA ALA A 195 -2.38 -7.74 10.65
C ALA A 195 -0.97 -8.34 10.77
N LEU A 196 -0.56 -8.77 11.97
CA LEU A 196 0.72 -9.45 12.18
C LEU A 196 0.82 -10.74 11.36
N VAL A 197 -0.23 -11.57 11.37
CA VAL A 197 -0.27 -12.81 10.58
C VAL A 197 -0.12 -12.52 9.09
N LEU A 198 -0.85 -11.53 8.56
CA LEU A 198 -0.75 -11.13 7.15
C LEU A 198 0.64 -10.61 6.79
N LEU A 199 1.26 -9.80 7.66
CA LEU A 199 2.65 -9.33 7.45
C LEU A 199 3.63 -10.51 7.38
N LEU A 200 3.50 -11.51 8.27
CA LEU A 200 4.33 -12.71 8.28
C LEU A 200 4.11 -13.57 7.02
N VAL A 201 2.86 -13.74 6.59
CA VAL A 201 2.52 -14.47 5.36
C VAL A 201 3.13 -13.79 4.15
N VAL A 202 2.97 -12.47 4.01
CA VAL A 202 3.53 -11.70 2.90
C VAL A 202 5.06 -11.76 2.88
N ASP A 203 5.72 -11.69 4.04
CA ASP A 203 7.19 -11.84 4.15
C ASP A 203 7.63 -13.26 3.77
N GLY A 204 6.93 -14.28 4.29
CA GLY A 204 7.22 -15.68 3.98
C GLY A 204 7.10 -15.99 2.49
N LEU A 205 6.01 -15.54 1.85
CA LEU A 205 5.83 -15.69 0.40
C LEU A 205 6.95 -14.97 -0.38
N THR A 206 7.32 -13.76 0.04
CA THR A 206 8.39 -13.00 -0.63
C THR A 206 9.73 -13.72 -0.55
N ARG A 207 10.05 -14.29 0.61
CA ARG A 207 11.31 -15.05 0.80
C ARG A 207 11.30 -16.33 -0.02
N ALA A 208 10.18 -17.06 -0.05
CA ALA A 208 10.04 -18.27 -0.85
C ALA A 208 10.24 -17.98 -2.35
N PHE A 209 9.54 -16.97 -2.89
CA PHE A 209 9.69 -16.59 -4.30
C PHE A 209 11.03 -15.89 -4.60
N GLY A 210 11.57 -15.12 -3.67
CA GLY A 210 12.88 -14.48 -3.77
C GLY A 210 14.02 -15.50 -3.74
N GLY A 211 13.91 -16.54 -2.93
CA GLY A 211 14.86 -17.65 -2.86
C GLY A 211 14.88 -18.47 -4.16
N VAL A 212 13.71 -18.80 -4.71
CA VAL A 212 13.60 -19.48 -6.00
C VAL A 212 14.23 -18.64 -7.12
N ALA A 213 14.00 -17.32 -7.14
CA ALA A 213 14.59 -16.45 -8.15
C ALA A 213 16.12 -16.31 -8.02
N ALA A 214 16.67 -16.42 -6.80
CA ALA A 214 18.12 -16.42 -6.57
C ALA A 214 18.76 -17.72 -7.06
N VAL A 215 18.17 -18.87 -6.75
CA VAL A 215 18.66 -20.20 -7.17
C VAL A 215 18.63 -20.33 -8.69
N THR A 216 17.57 -19.85 -9.36
CA THR A 216 17.50 -19.89 -10.84
C THR A 216 18.47 -18.92 -11.49
N ALA A 217 18.76 -17.75 -10.90
CA ALA A 217 19.75 -16.81 -11.42
C ALA A 217 21.18 -17.34 -11.28
N GLU A 218 21.46 -18.10 -10.23
CA GLU A 218 22.75 -18.74 -9.99
C GLU A 218 22.97 -19.93 -10.94
N ALA A 219 21.91 -20.72 -11.19
CA ALA A 219 21.93 -21.81 -12.16
C ALA A 219 22.14 -21.32 -13.61
N ASP A 220 21.63 -20.12 -13.95
CA ASP A 220 21.81 -19.48 -15.27
C ASP A 220 23.14 -18.71 -15.41
N GLY A 221 24.07 -18.77 -14.45
CA GLY A 221 25.34 -18.06 -14.49
C GLY A 221 25.24 -16.53 -14.49
N ARG A 222 24.09 -15.97 -14.14
CA ARG A 222 23.81 -14.52 -14.11
C ARG A 222 24.09 -13.91 -12.74
N SER A 223 25.17 -14.30 -12.08
CA SER A 223 25.60 -13.73 -10.80
C SER A 223 26.32 -12.41 -11.03
N ALA A 224 25.58 -11.32 -11.21
CA ALA A 224 26.07 -9.97 -10.91
C ALA A 224 24.87 -9.10 -10.55
N ARG A 225 24.83 -8.60 -9.32
CA ARG A 225 23.92 -7.51 -8.95
C ARG A 225 24.19 -6.34 -9.90
N PRO A 226 23.31 -5.95 -10.81
CA PRO A 226 23.52 -4.72 -11.54
C PRO A 226 23.44 -3.59 -10.52
N ARG A 227 24.54 -2.88 -10.30
CA ARG A 227 24.50 -1.55 -9.68
C ARG A 227 23.65 -0.70 -10.62
N LEU A 228 22.47 -0.31 -10.19
CA LEU A 228 21.65 0.61 -10.95
C LEU A 228 22.40 1.96 -10.98
N PRO A 229 22.79 2.47 -12.15
CA PRO A 229 23.69 3.63 -12.29
C PRO A 229 23.06 4.99 -11.93
N TRP A 230 21.84 5.02 -11.41
CA TRP A 230 21.12 6.24 -11.04
C TRP A 230 20.77 6.33 -9.53
N VAL A 231 21.50 5.62 -8.68
CA VAL A 231 21.48 5.84 -7.23
C VAL A 231 22.62 6.79 -6.91
N MET A 232 22.47 8.07 -7.21
CA MET A 232 23.12 9.23 -6.63
C MET A 232 22.08 10.26 -6.32
#